data_a5b5d53d0996cb9dcbd0609c8b3c5302
#
_entry.id   a5b5d53d0996cb9dcbd0609c8b3c5302
#
_cell.length_a   1.000
_cell.length_b   1.000
_cell.length_c   1.000
_cell.angle_alpha   90.00
_cell.angle_beta   90.00
_cell.angle_gamma   90.00
#
_symmetry.space_group_name_H-M   'P 1'
#
loop_
_entity.id
_entity.type
_entity.pdbx_description
1 polymer ?
#
loop_
_entity_poly.entity_id
_entity_poly.type
_entity_poly.pdbx_seq_one_letter_code
_entity_poly.pdbx_strand_id
1 'polypeptide(L)'
;MNPSRLFALCLCLIAFAVRAEPVPVETTPKLENLNSQIKANAEDAQAYANRGYTLALLGRKEEARADIRKSVTIKDTGPMHNRAGWAYFNLGDYAEAVREFEVAVKMSGFKSHYDYYSLVLGYWGTGKTKEALENYQLAVERDPRFGEYKTLAERTAEWTPLEQRAIHETYVLWSKAWKP
;
A
#
# COMPACT_ATOMS: atom_id res chain seq x y z
N MET A 1 2.75 55.53 40.88
CA MET A 1 2.45 55.41 39.45
C MET A 1 3.55 54.56 38.82
N ASN A 2 3.25 53.35 38.48
CA ASN A 2 4.23 52.44 37.90
C ASN A 2 3.55 51.63 36.76
N PRO A 3 3.93 51.77 35.50
CA PRO A 3 3.29 51.07 34.41
C PRO A 3 3.85 49.69 34.26
N SER A 4 2.96 48.76 34.11
CA SER A 4 3.09 47.35 33.92
C SER A 4 4.00 47.00 32.73
N ARG A 5 4.96 46.12 32.93
CA ARG A 5 5.72 45.46 31.86
C ARG A 5 4.96 44.21 31.40
N LEU A 6 4.36 44.26 30.22
CA LEU A 6 3.91 43.09 29.49
C LEU A 6 5.14 42.37 28.92
N PHE A 7 5.42 41.17 29.44
CA PHE A 7 6.33 40.25 28.80
C PHE A 7 5.53 39.49 27.73
N ALA A 8 5.79 39.78 26.47
CA ALA A 8 5.34 38.95 25.35
C ALA A 8 6.21 37.71 25.29
N LEU A 9 5.68 36.54 25.65
CA LEU A 9 6.28 35.26 25.40
C LEU A 9 6.12 34.92 23.92
N CYS A 10 7.21 35.06 23.14
CA CYS A 10 7.29 34.53 21.78
C CYS A 10 7.50 33.02 21.86
N LEU A 11 6.43 32.24 21.71
CA LEU A 11 6.50 30.79 21.50
C LEU A 11 7.03 30.54 20.08
N CYS A 12 8.32 30.30 19.95
CA CYS A 12 8.90 29.72 18.74
C CYS A 12 8.43 28.27 18.62
N LEU A 13 7.41 28.01 17.83
CA LEU A 13 7.06 26.68 17.33
C LEU A 13 8.18 26.23 16.39
N ILE A 14 9.12 25.45 16.93
CA ILE A 14 10.07 24.70 16.10
C ILE A 14 9.29 23.56 15.48
N ALA A 15 8.86 23.74 14.24
CA ALA A 15 8.34 22.67 13.41
C ALA A 15 9.51 21.71 13.14
N PHE A 16 9.55 20.60 13.86
CA PHE A 16 10.38 19.45 13.47
C PHE A 16 9.85 18.92 12.16
N ALA A 17 10.44 19.34 11.05
CA ALA A 17 10.29 18.64 9.79
C ALA A 17 10.93 17.26 9.99
N VAL A 18 10.11 16.24 10.17
CA VAL A 18 10.55 14.84 10.08
C VAL A 18 11.04 14.64 8.66
N ARG A 19 12.34 14.79 8.48
CA ARG A 19 13.01 14.48 7.23
C ARG A 19 12.90 12.97 7.09
N ALA A 20 12.12 12.50 6.10
CA ALA A 20 12.08 11.08 5.78
C ALA A 20 13.53 10.63 5.54
N GLU A 21 14.00 9.70 6.36
CA GLU A 21 15.31 9.06 6.17
C GLU A 21 15.33 8.45 4.77
N PRO A 22 16.43 8.59 4.02
CA PRO A 22 16.55 7.96 2.71
C PRO A 22 16.38 6.45 2.86
N VAL A 23 15.54 5.88 2.01
CA VAL A 23 15.27 4.43 1.98
C VAL A 23 16.60 3.67 1.85
N PRO A 24 16.81 2.57 2.61
CA PRO A 24 18.09 1.86 2.64
C PRO A 24 18.62 1.48 1.25
N VAL A 25 19.95 1.52 1.11
CA VAL A 25 20.73 1.23 -0.12
C VAL A 25 20.40 -0.13 -0.75
N GLU A 26 19.82 -1.06 0.01
CA GLU A 26 19.41 -2.40 -0.46
C GLU A 26 18.41 -2.41 -1.61
N THR A 27 17.68 -1.32 -1.84
CA THR A 27 16.73 -1.22 -2.95
C THR A 27 17.39 -0.86 -4.28
N THR A 28 18.60 -0.33 -4.25
CA THR A 28 19.34 0.08 -5.46
C THR A 28 19.67 -1.08 -6.39
N PRO A 29 20.19 -2.25 -5.92
CA PRO A 29 20.46 -3.39 -6.79
C PRO A 29 19.20 -3.95 -7.46
N LYS A 30 18.06 -3.92 -6.75
CA LYS A 30 16.77 -4.33 -7.30
C LYS A 30 16.33 -3.39 -8.42
N LEU A 31 16.48 -2.09 -8.24
CA LEU A 31 16.11 -1.09 -9.25
C LEU A 31 17.00 -1.20 -10.49
N GLU A 32 18.29 -1.41 -10.32
CA GLU A 32 19.24 -1.62 -11.42
C GLU A 32 18.91 -2.86 -12.24
N ASN A 33 18.56 -3.96 -11.57
CA ASN A 33 18.13 -5.19 -12.24
C ASN A 33 16.86 -4.95 -13.07
N LEU A 34 15.84 -4.27 -12.50
CA LEU A 34 14.61 -3.94 -13.20
C LEU A 34 14.85 -3.01 -14.39
N ASN A 35 15.76 -2.04 -14.27
CA ASN A 35 16.20 -1.21 -15.39
C ASN A 35 16.84 -2.03 -16.51
N SER A 36 17.66 -3.03 -16.16
CA SER A 36 18.29 -3.92 -17.11
C SER A 36 17.28 -4.81 -17.83
N GLN A 37 16.27 -5.34 -17.10
CA GLN A 37 15.18 -6.12 -17.70
C GLN A 37 14.38 -5.29 -18.71
N ILE A 38 13.98 -4.06 -18.34
CA ILE A 38 13.25 -3.16 -19.25
C ILE A 38 14.10 -2.75 -20.46
N LYS A 39 15.41 -2.53 -20.27
CA LYS A 39 16.34 -2.26 -21.38
C LYS A 39 16.44 -3.44 -22.34
N ALA A 40 16.42 -4.64 -21.83
CA ALA A 40 16.46 -5.88 -22.64
C ALA A 40 15.13 -6.14 -23.36
N ASN A 41 14.00 -5.82 -22.70
CA ASN A 41 12.66 -5.97 -23.26
C ASN A 41 11.77 -4.80 -22.83
N ALA A 42 11.57 -3.84 -23.73
CA ALA A 42 10.75 -2.63 -23.50
C ALA A 42 9.23 -2.93 -23.37
N GLU A 43 8.79 -4.16 -23.64
CA GLU A 43 7.40 -4.60 -23.48
C GLU A 43 7.25 -5.59 -22.28
N ASP A 44 8.21 -5.61 -21.35
CA ASP A 44 8.10 -6.39 -20.12
C ASP A 44 7.21 -5.68 -19.10
N ALA A 45 5.90 -5.97 -19.18
CA ALA A 45 4.90 -5.43 -18.27
C ALA A 45 5.22 -5.73 -16.80
N GLN A 46 5.77 -6.93 -16.51
CA GLN A 46 6.10 -7.33 -15.15
C GLN A 46 7.27 -6.53 -14.57
N ALA A 47 8.30 -6.27 -15.39
CA ALA A 47 9.42 -5.45 -14.98
C ALA A 47 8.98 -4.00 -14.67
N TYR A 48 8.12 -3.41 -15.52
CA TYR A 48 7.51 -2.10 -15.23
C TYR A 48 6.67 -2.11 -13.95
N ALA A 49 5.80 -3.11 -13.75
CA ALA A 49 4.97 -3.20 -12.55
C ALA A 49 5.83 -3.31 -11.28
N ASN A 50 6.88 -4.13 -11.32
CA ASN A 50 7.80 -4.30 -10.19
C ASN A 50 8.64 -3.04 -9.95
N ARG A 51 9.09 -2.36 -11.02
CA ARG A 51 9.84 -1.10 -10.90
C ARG A 51 8.96 0.02 -10.35
N GLY A 52 7.73 0.12 -10.82
CA GLY A 52 6.73 1.07 -10.31
C GLY A 52 6.48 0.89 -8.81
N TYR A 53 6.30 -0.34 -8.35
CA TYR A 53 6.19 -0.63 -6.92
C TYR A 53 7.47 -0.26 -6.15
N THR A 54 8.64 -0.62 -6.67
CA THR A 54 9.93 -0.27 -6.04
C THR A 54 10.12 1.25 -5.95
N LEU A 55 9.80 1.97 -7.02
CA LEU A 55 9.85 3.43 -7.06
C LEU A 55 8.86 4.07 -6.07
N ALA A 56 7.67 3.48 -5.89
CA ALA A 56 6.71 3.93 -4.90
C ALA A 56 7.30 3.85 -3.48
N LEU A 57 7.95 2.74 -3.14
CA LEU A 57 8.64 2.57 -1.85
C LEU A 57 9.78 3.57 -1.65
N LEU A 58 10.43 3.99 -2.73
CA LEU A 58 11.49 5.00 -2.70
C LEU A 58 10.96 6.44 -2.69
N GLY A 59 9.65 6.65 -2.70
CA GLY A 59 9.03 7.97 -2.77
C GLY A 59 9.18 8.68 -4.12
N ARG A 60 9.63 7.97 -5.18
CA ARG A 60 9.79 8.49 -6.54
C ARG A 60 8.45 8.48 -7.29
N LYS A 61 7.53 9.31 -6.82
CA LYS A 61 6.10 9.24 -7.13
C LYS A 61 5.77 9.29 -8.63
N GLU A 62 6.32 10.26 -9.35
CA GLU A 62 5.95 10.45 -10.76
C GLU A 62 6.48 9.30 -11.64
N GLU A 63 7.68 8.82 -11.34
CA GLU A 63 8.26 7.69 -12.05
C GLU A 63 7.49 6.40 -11.74
N ALA A 64 7.10 6.19 -10.47
CA ALA A 64 6.26 5.07 -10.08
C ALA A 64 4.94 5.07 -10.86
N ARG A 65 4.23 6.21 -10.90
CA ARG A 65 2.96 6.34 -11.65
C ARG A 65 3.14 6.09 -13.16
N ALA A 66 4.24 6.54 -13.74
CA ALA A 66 4.53 6.30 -15.15
C ALA A 66 4.70 4.81 -15.44
N ASP A 67 5.49 4.11 -14.62
CA ASP A 67 5.73 2.68 -14.76
C ASP A 67 4.47 1.84 -14.53
N ILE A 68 3.68 2.18 -13.51
CA ILE A 68 2.40 1.52 -13.22
C ILE A 68 1.48 1.60 -14.43
N ARG A 69 1.28 2.80 -14.99
CA ARG A 69 0.46 2.98 -16.20
C ARG A 69 1.00 2.21 -17.40
N LYS A 70 2.32 2.24 -17.60
CA LYS A 70 2.97 1.52 -18.71
C LYS A 70 2.74 0.01 -18.58
N SER A 71 2.86 -0.56 -17.37
CA SER A 71 2.67 -2.00 -17.14
C SER A 71 1.26 -2.47 -17.53
N VAL A 72 0.23 -1.75 -17.10
CA VAL A 72 -1.17 -2.05 -17.43
C VAL A 72 -1.45 -1.84 -18.92
N THR A 73 -0.87 -0.80 -19.54
CA THR A 73 -1.00 -0.56 -20.98
C THR A 73 -0.39 -1.69 -21.82
N ILE A 74 0.77 -2.24 -21.41
CA ILE A 74 1.40 -3.36 -22.11
C ILE A 74 0.58 -4.64 -21.93
N LYS A 75 0.09 -4.88 -20.70
CA LYS A 75 -0.61 -6.11 -20.38
C LYS A 75 -1.75 -5.86 -19.39
N ASP A 76 -2.95 -5.73 -19.92
CA ASP A 76 -4.19 -5.55 -19.16
C ASP A 76 -4.62 -6.89 -18.55
N THR A 77 -4.17 -7.17 -17.33
CA THR A 77 -4.47 -8.41 -16.59
C THR A 77 -4.61 -8.15 -15.10
N GLY A 78 -5.37 -9.03 -14.41
CA GLY A 78 -5.55 -8.95 -12.97
C GLY A 78 -4.25 -8.81 -12.16
N PRO A 79 -3.20 -9.61 -12.43
CA PRO A 79 -1.91 -9.44 -11.74
C PRO A 79 -1.25 -8.06 -11.93
N MET A 80 -1.38 -7.45 -13.12
CA MET A 80 -0.84 -6.09 -13.36
C MET A 80 -1.64 -5.05 -12.57
N HIS A 81 -2.95 -5.11 -12.60
CA HIS A 81 -3.82 -4.26 -11.81
C HIS A 81 -3.59 -4.44 -10.30
N ASN A 82 -3.44 -5.67 -9.84
CA ASN A 82 -3.12 -5.93 -8.44
C ASN A 82 -1.80 -5.25 -8.03
N ARG A 83 -0.73 -5.43 -8.82
CA ARG A 83 0.56 -4.78 -8.55
C ARG A 83 0.47 -3.25 -8.62
N ALA A 84 -0.31 -2.71 -9.55
CA ALA A 84 -0.59 -1.29 -9.65
C ALA A 84 -1.28 -0.77 -8.38
N GLY A 85 -2.29 -1.47 -7.89
CA GLY A 85 -2.98 -1.15 -6.65
C GLY A 85 -2.04 -1.09 -5.44
N TRP A 86 -1.15 -2.06 -5.29
CA TRP A 86 -0.13 -2.06 -4.23
C TRP A 86 0.82 -0.88 -4.33
N ALA A 87 1.24 -0.51 -5.55
CA ALA A 87 2.11 0.64 -5.75
C ALA A 87 1.38 1.95 -5.43
N TYR A 88 0.14 2.14 -5.90
CA TYR A 88 -0.69 3.31 -5.56
C TYR A 88 -0.96 3.40 -4.06
N PHE A 89 -1.19 2.28 -3.38
CA PHE A 89 -1.37 2.26 -1.94
C PHE A 89 -0.13 2.83 -1.21
N ASN A 90 1.07 2.40 -1.58
CA ASN A 90 2.32 2.90 -0.99
C ASN A 90 2.65 4.35 -1.38
N LEU A 91 2.08 4.87 -2.46
CA LEU A 91 2.15 6.29 -2.83
C LEU A 91 1.20 7.18 -2.00
N GLY A 92 0.23 6.58 -1.28
CA GLY A 92 -0.87 7.28 -0.64
C GLY A 92 -2.02 7.63 -1.59
N ASP A 93 -1.98 7.16 -2.82
CA ASP A 93 -3.02 7.35 -3.84
C ASP A 93 -4.12 6.28 -3.65
N TYR A 94 -4.77 6.29 -2.48
CA TYR A 94 -5.67 5.21 -2.04
C TYR A 94 -6.90 5.03 -2.93
N ALA A 95 -7.44 6.09 -3.52
CA ALA A 95 -8.56 6.00 -4.43
C ALA A 95 -8.19 5.25 -5.71
N GLU A 96 -7.00 5.51 -6.25
CA GLU A 96 -6.42 4.79 -7.38
C GLU A 96 -6.15 3.33 -7.01
N ALA A 97 -5.61 3.08 -5.81
CA ALA A 97 -5.37 1.72 -5.32
C ALA A 97 -6.68 0.89 -5.28
N VAL A 98 -7.78 1.47 -4.76
CA VAL A 98 -9.09 0.80 -4.76
C VAL A 98 -9.54 0.44 -6.18
N ARG A 99 -9.47 1.39 -7.12
CA ARG A 99 -9.88 1.13 -8.52
C ARG A 99 -9.09 -0.03 -9.14
N GLU A 100 -7.78 -0.01 -8.97
CA GLU A 100 -6.91 -1.07 -9.50
C GLU A 100 -7.17 -2.42 -8.83
N PHE A 101 -7.38 -2.45 -7.53
CA PHE A 101 -7.73 -3.68 -6.82
C PHE A 101 -9.11 -4.22 -7.24
N GLU A 102 -10.12 -3.36 -7.41
CA GLU A 102 -11.45 -3.78 -7.88
C GLU A 102 -11.39 -4.41 -9.29
N VAL A 103 -10.60 -3.82 -10.20
CA VAL A 103 -10.35 -4.39 -11.53
C VAL A 103 -9.66 -5.74 -11.42
N ALA A 104 -8.57 -5.83 -10.62
CA ALA A 104 -7.82 -7.07 -10.43
C ALA A 104 -8.72 -8.21 -9.90
N VAL A 105 -9.51 -7.92 -8.88
CA VAL A 105 -10.40 -8.88 -8.24
C VAL A 105 -11.54 -9.33 -9.18
N LYS A 106 -12.09 -8.40 -9.94
CA LYS A 106 -13.08 -8.72 -10.98
C LYS A 106 -12.50 -9.65 -12.04
N MET A 107 -11.28 -9.40 -12.49
CA MET A 107 -10.59 -10.25 -13.47
C MET A 107 -10.23 -11.63 -12.91
N SER A 108 -9.88 -11.75 -11.63
CA SER A 108 -9.59 -13.02 -10.96
C SER A 108 -10.85 -13.84 -10.67
N GLY A 109 -12.01 -13.20 -10.64
CA GLY A 109 -13.30 -13.80 -10.28
C GLY A 109 -13.42 -14.13 -8.79
N PHE A 110 -12.77 -13.36 -7.91
CA PHE A 110 -12.84 -13.49 -6.44
C PHE A 110 -12.42 -14.87 -5.92
N LYS A 111 -11.39 -15.47 -6.52
CA LYS A 111 -11.00 -16.86 -6.24
C LYS A 111 -10.06 -17.00 -5.04
N SER A 112 -9.29 -15.95 -4.72
CA SER A 112 -8.24 -16.00 -3.70
C SER A 112 -8.56 -15.10 -2.51
N HIS A 113 -8.16 -15.52 -1.30
CA HIS A 113 -8.16 -14.64 -0.13
C HIS A 113 -7.29 -13.40 -0.35
N TYR A 114 -6.24 -13.48 -1.17
CA TYR A 114 -5.40 -12.32 -1.53
C TYR A 114 -6.18 -11.25 -2.29
N ASP A 115 -7.19 -11.62 -3.06
CA ASP A 115 -8.06 -10.66 -3.77
C ASP A 115 -8.74 -9.73 -2.76
N TYR A 116 -9.27 -10.31 -1.67
CA TYR A 116 -9.93 -9.55 -0.62
C TYR A 116 -8.96 -8.72 0.21
N TYR A 117 -7.75 -9.20 0.51
CA TYR A 117 -6.76 -8.40 1.25
C TYR A 117 -6.31 -7.16 0.51
N SER A 118 -6.14 -7.25 -0.80
CA SER A 118 -5.86 -6.09 -1.62
C SER A 118 -6.95 -5.02 -1.47
N LEU A 119 -8.22 -5.43 -1.51
CA LEU A 119 -9.35 -4.53 -1.26
C LEU A 119 -9.38 -3.96 0.16
N VAL A 120 -9.03 -4.78 1.17
CA VAL A 120 -8.90 -4.30 2.58
C VAL A 120 -7.94 -3.14 2.67
N LEU A 121 -6.75 -3.24 2.06
CA LEU A 121 -5.76 -2.15 2.08
C LEU A 121 -6.32 -0.88 1.44
N GLY A 122 -6.92 -1.00 0.27
CA GLY A 122 -7.49 0.15 -0.46
C GLY A 122 -8.62 0.83 0.34
N TYR A 123 -9.54 0.05 0.88
CA TYR A 123 -10.66 0.58 1.66
C TYR A 123 -10.20 1.16 3.01
N TRP A 124 -9.21 0.55 3.67
CA TRP A 124 -8.58 1.15 4.86
C TRP A 124 -8.00 2.53 4.52
N GLY A 125 -7.24 2.64 3.44
CA GLY A 125 -6.61 3.89 3.01
C GLY A 125 -7.61 5.00 2.67
N THR A 126 -8.80 4.64 2.16
CA THR A 126 -9.88 5.60 1.85
C THR A 126 -10.82 5.86 3.03
N GLY A 127 -10.59 5.25 4.21
CA GLY A 127 -11.45 5.38 5.39
C GLY A 127 -12.80 4.65 5.28
N LYS A 128 -12.98 3.79 4.29
CA LYS A 128 -14.18 2.95 4.09
C LYS A 128 -14.12 1.73 4.99
N THR A 129 -14.26 1.98 6.31
CA THR A 129 -14.08 0.95 7.35
C THR A 129 -15.02 -0.24 7.17
N LYS A 130 -16.29 0.00 6.84
CA LYS A 130 -17.28 -1.06 6.65
C LYS A 130 -16.84 -2.00 5.53
N GLU A 131 -16.50 -1.47 4.38
CA GLU A 131 -16.05 -2.25 3.22
C GLU A 131 -14.73 -3.00 3.52
N ALA A 132 -13.82 -2.39 4.27
CA ALA A 132 -12.59 -3.06 4.70
C ALA A 132 -12.91 -4.27 5.58
N LEU A 133 -13.81 -4.14 6.55
CA LEU A 133 -14.20 -5.23 7.45
C LEU A 133 -14.94 -6.35 6.71
N GLU A 134 -15.86 -6.02 5.81
CA GLU A 134 -16.59 -7.00 4.99
C GLU A 134 -15.62 -7.79 4.10
N ASN A 135 -14.65 -7.14 3.46
CA ASN A 135 -13.64 -7.84 2.66
C ASN A 135 -12.68 -8.65 3.52
N TYR A 136 -12.35 -8.20 4.74
CA TYR A 136 -11.57 -9.00 5.67
C TYR A 136 -12.31 -10.29 6.07
N GLN A 137 -13.61 -10.21 6.36
CA GLN A 137 -14.45 -11.38 6.65
C GLN A 137 -14.45 -12.38 5.48
N LEU A 138 -14.62 -11.89 4.24
CA LEU A 138 -14.57 -12.73 3.05
C LEU A 138 -13.20 -13.39 2.86
N ALA A 139 -12.11 -12.71 3.20
CA ALA A 139 -10.77 -13.30 3.18
C ALA A 139 -10.64 -14.45 4.19
N VAL A 140 -11.17 -14.28 5.42
CA VAL A 140 -11.17 -15.31 6.47
C VAL A 140 -12.06 -16.50 6.06
N GLU A 141 -13.20 -16.27 5.42
CA GLU A 141 -14.06 -17.35 4.89
C GLU A 141 -13.34 -18.19 3.82
N ARG A 142 -12.45 -17.57 3.03
CA ARG A 142 -11.64 -18.28 2.02
C ARG A 142 -10.46 -19.02 2.62
N ASP A 143 -9.85 -18.48 3.66
CA ASP A 143 -8.77 -19.10 4.41
C ASP A 143 -8.91 -18.78 5.90
N PRO A 144 -9.55 -19.67 6.69
CA PRO A 144 -9.83 -19.44 8.10
C PRO A 144 -8.59 -19.17 8.97
N ARG A 145 -7.40 -19.56 8.51
CA ARG A 145 -6.14 -19.32 9.23
C ARG A 145 -5.86 -17.82 9.44
N PHE A 146 -6.44 -16.95 8.61
CA PHE A 146 -6.33 -15.49 8.77
C PHE A 146 -7.25 -14.92 9.87
N GLY A 147 -8.15 -15.71 10.40
CA GLY A 147 -8.85 -15.41 11.64
C GLY A 147 -7.96 -15.47 12.89
N GLU A 148 -6.73 -15.97 12.75
CA GLU A 148 -5.74 -16.05 13.82
C GLU A 148 -4.63 -15.01 13.64
N TYR A 149 -4.44 -14.12 14.63
CA TYR A 149 -3.47 -13.03 14.56
C TYR A 149 -2.04 -13.51 14.30
N LYS A 150 -1.64 -14.63 14.90
CA LYS A 150 -0.31 -15.23 14.69
C LYS A 150 -0.06 -15.50 13.20
N THR A 151 -1.00 -16.17 12.55
CA THR A 151 -0.88 -16.47 11.11
C THR A 151 -0.86 -15.20 10.26
N LEU A 152 -1.71 -14.22 10.58
CA LEU A 152 -1.70 -12.94 9.90
C LEU A 152 -0.33 -12.25 10.02
N ALA A 153 0.21 -12.15 11.24
CA ALA A 153 1.50 -11.52 11.51
C ALA A 153 2.66 -12.22 10.77
N GLU A 154 2.70 -13.55 10.77
CA GLU A 154 3.70 -14.32 10.05
C GLU A 154 3.65 -14.08 8.53
N ARG A 155 2.45 -14.03 7.95
CA ARG A 155 2.27 -13.88 6.51
C ARG A 155 2.49 -12.46 6.00
N THR A 156 2.37 -11.48 6.88
CA THR A 156 2.59 -10.07 6.54
C THR A 156 3.95 -9.54 7.02
N ALA A 157 4.82 -10.42 7.52
CA ALA A 157 6.13 -10.02 8.08
C ALA A 157 7.01 -9.25 7.09
N GLU A 158 6.93 -9.61 5.79
CA GLU A 158 7.70 -8.97 4.71
C GLU A 158 6.98 -7.76 4.08
N TRP A 159 5.79 -7.42 4.57
CA TRP A 159 5.06 -6.26 4.08
C TRP A 159 5.67 -4.97 4.63
N THR A 160 5.44 -3.85 3.94
CA THR A 160 5.85 -2.54 4.46
C THR A 160 5.14 -2.20 5.77
N PRO A 161 5.72 -1.34 6.63
CA PRO A 161 5.04 -0.91 7.86
C PRO A 161 3.63 -0.32 7.63
N LEU A 162 3.43 0.37 6.51
CA LEU A 162 2.13 0.92 6.12
C LEU A 162 1.12 -0.19 5.78
N GLU A 163 1.54 -1.17 5.00
CA GLU A 163 0.71 -2.32 4.62
C GLU A 163 0.36 -3.18 5.83
N GLN A 164 1.34 -3.46 6.69
CA GLN A 164 1.12 -4.17 7.97
C GLN A 164 0.12 -3.41 8.85
N ARG A 165 0.31 -2.11 9.00
CA ARG A 165 -0.59 -1.27 9.77
C ARG A 165 -2.03 -1.38 9.29
N ALA A 166 -2.25 -1.24 7.98
CA ALA A 166 -3.58 -1.28 7.39
C ALA A 166 -4.29 -2.61 7.68
N ILE A 167 -3.61 -3.73 7.45
CA ILE A 167 -4.23 -5.05 7.63
C ILE A 167 -4.41 -5.41 9.12
N HIS A 168 -3.46 -5.04 9.99
CA HIS A 168 -3.54 -5.34 11.42
C HIS A 168 -4.59 -4.48 12.13
N GLU A 169 -4.70 -3.20 11.81
CA GLU A 169 -5.79 -2.34 12.34
C GLU A 169 -7.16 -2.89 11.91
N THR A 170 -7.28 -3.32 10.66
CA THR A 170 -8.53 -3.94 10.17
C THR A 170 -8.82 -5.25 10.90
N TYR A 171 -7.81 -6.11 11.12
CA TYR A 171 -7.97 -7.32 11.93
C TYR A 171 -8.50 -7.02 13.34
N VAL A 172 -7.93 -6.02 14.02
CA VAL A 172 -8.35 -5.64 15.38
C VAL A 172 -9.82 -5.21 15.41
N LEU A 173 -10.28 -4.46 14.44
CA LEU A 173 -11.68 -4.05 14.33
C LEU A 173 -12.58 -5.23 13.97
N TRP A 174 -12.17 -6.05 13.01
CA TRP A 174 -12.88 -7.25 12.59
C TRP A 174 -13.04 -8.24 13.75
N SER A 175 -11.98 -8.51 14.49
CA SER A 175 -12.02 -9.48 15.60
C SER A 175 -12.97 -9.08 16.72
N LYS A 176 -13.22 -7.78 16.91
CA LYS A 176 -14.22 -7.27 17.86
C LYS A 176 -15.67 -7.40 17.34
N ALA A 177 -15.85 -7.37 16.02
CA ALA A 177 -17.16 -7.35 15.39
C ALA A 177 -17.67 -8.75 14.98
N TRP A 178 -16.77 -9.65 14.58
CA TRP A 178 -17.11 -10.94 13.95
C TRP A 178 -16.51 -12.17 14.64
N LYS A 179 -15.43 -12.02 15.43
CA LYS A 179 -14.87 -13.17 16.13
C LYS A 179 -15.78 -13.54 17.31
N PRO A 180 -16.30 -14.80 17.37
CA PRO A 180 -17.15 -15.27 18.47
C PRO A 180 -16.42 -15.31 19.81
#